data_4b04dce86f51a5e369d50ad961590bf3
#
_entry.id   4b04dce86f51a5e369d50ad961590bf3
#
_cell.length_a   1.000
_cell.length_b   1.000
_cell.length_c   1.000
_cell.angle_alpha   90.00
_cell.angle_beta   90.00
_cell.angle_gamma   90.00
#
_symmetry.space_group_name_H-M   'P 1'
#
loop_
_entity.id
_entity.type
_entity.pdbx_description
1 polymer ?
#
loop_
_entity_poly.entity_id
_entity_poly.type
_entity_poly.pdbx_seq_one_letter_code
_entity_poly.pdbx_strand_id
1 'polypeptide(L)'
;RLLITGGILTLVILGAVVLQSPEPTRTVDEVMASPVGYVNEEFAIRGEVKDGTIDNSTMTFILHGTDYEMVVDFVDASVSNGLGDNRTVYAKGVLKYIDSVYVFEADIIKTSCPSKYEE
;
A
#
# COMPACT_ATOMS: atom_id res chain seq x y z
N ARG A 1 -13.89 -34.53 -28.22
CA ARG A 1 -12.51 -34.05 -28.24
C ARG A 1 -12.42 -32.54 -28.32
N LEU A 2 -13.19 -31.98 -29.26
CA LEU A 2 -13.19 -30.52 -29.38
C LEU A 2 -13.64 -29.81 -28.11
N LEU A 3 -14.62 -30.39 -27.42
CA LEU A 3 -15.12 -29.81 -26.18
C LEU A 3 -14.08 -29.82 -25.08
N ILE A 4 -13.33 -30.91 -24.99
CA ILE A 4 -12.27 -31.04 -23.98
C ILE A 4 -11.14 -30.04 -24.26
N THR A 5 -10.74 -29.93 -25.52
CA THR A 5 -9.70 -29.00 -25.92
C THR A 5 -10.11 -27.56 -25.63
N GLY A 6 -11.34 -27.20 -25.97
CA GLY A 6 -11.85 -25.86 -25.69
C GLY A 6 -11.92 -25.56 -24.23
N GLY A 7 -12.30 -26.54 -23.40
CA GLY A 7 -12.37 -26.36 -21.96
C GLY A 7 -10.99 -26.11 -21.33
N ILE A 8 -10.00 -26.86 -21.77
CA ILE A 8 -8.64 -26.68 -21.27
C ILE A 8 -8.11 -25.30 -21.64
N LEU A 9 -8.33 -24.89 -22.89
CA LEU A 9 -7.90 -23.56 -23.34
C LEU A 9 -8.55 -22.46 -22.55
N THR A 10 -9.85 -22.58 -22.27
CA THR A 10 -10.57 -21.60 -21.49
C THR A 10 -10.02 -21.50 -20.07
N LEU A 11 -9.71 -22.62 -19.45
CA LEU A 11 -9.14 -22.62 -18.10
C LEU A 11 -7.77 -21.94 -18.07
N VAL A 12 -6.94 -22.17 -19.07
CA VAL A 12 -5.63 -21.54 -19.15
C VAL A 12 -5.77 -20.03 -19.26
N ILE A 13 -6.68 -19.56 -20.10
CA ILE A 13 -6.91 -18.13 -20.27
C ILE A 13 -7.40 -17.50 -18.97
N LEU A 14 -8.34 -18.14 -18.29
CA LEU A 14 -8.83 -17.62 -17.02
C LEU A 14 -7.72 -17.56 -15.97
N GLY A 15 -6.90 -18.60 -15.91
CA GLY A 15 -5.77 -18.61 -14.97
C GLY A 15 -4.79 -17.50 -15.26
N ALA A 16 -4.49 -17.24 -16.53
CA ALA A 16 -3.57 -16.16 -16.91
C ALA A 16 -4.13 -14.80 -16.52
N VAL A 17 -5.42 -14.58 -16.71
CA VAL A 17 -6.06 -13.31 -16.33
C VAL A 17 -5.96 -13.09 -14.83
N VAL A 18 -6.23 -14.13 -14.04
CA VAL A 18 -6.15 -14.04 -12.59
C VAL A 18 -4.72 -13.71 -12.14
N LEU A 19 -3.73 -14.37 -12.74
CA LEU A 19 -2.34 -14.14 -12.39
C LEU A 19 -1.84 -12.75 -12.78
N GLN A 20 -2.46 -12.14 -13.78
CA GLN A 20 -2.07 -10.82 -14.24
C GLN A 20 -2.86 -9.70 -13.57
N SER A 21 -3.76 -10.03 -12.67
CA SER A 21 -4.53 -9.02 -11.95
C SER A 21 -3.58 -8.16 -11.12
N PRO A 22 -3.79 -6.83 -11.09
CA PRO A 22 -2.95 -5.97 -10.26
C PRO A 22 -3.14 -6.28 -8.79
N GLU A 23 -2.10 -6.04 -8.02
CA GLU A 23 -2.18 -6.23 -6.59
C GLU A 23 -3.20 -5.27 -6.00
N PRO A 24 -4.08 -5.76 -5.13
CA PRO A 24 -5.03 -4.86 -4.48
C PRO A 24 -4.32 -3.93 -3.52
N THR A 25 -4.80 -2.70 -3.45
CA THR A 25 -4.35 -1.75 -2.44
C THR A 25 -5.08 -2.05 -1.14
N ARG A 26 -4.34 -2.21 -0.06
CA ARG A 26 -4.92 -2.51 1.24
C ARG A 26 -5.01 -1.25 2.08
N THR A 27 -5.91 -1.26 3.05
CA THR A 27 -6.03 -0.14 3.98
C THR A 27 -5.15 -0.37 5.19
N VAL A 28 -4.84 0.71 5.91
CA VAL A 28 -4.07 0.60 7.15
C VAL A 28 -4.79 -0.30 8.14
N ASP A 29 -6.12 -0.15 8.27
CA ASP A 29 -6.90 -0.98 9.19
C ASP A 29 -6.81 -2.45 8.83
N GLU A 30 -6.88 -2.76 7.56
CA GLU A 30 -6.82 -4.15 7.10
C GLU A 30 -5.50 -4.80 7.47
N VAL A 31 -4.40 -4.10 7.25
CA VAL A 31 -3.07 -4.61 7.51
C VAL A 31 -2.80 -4.68 9.02
N MET A 32 -3.12 -3.62 9.74
CA MET A 32 -2.79 -3.54 11.17
C MET A 32 -3.71 -4.35 12.06
N ALA A 33 -4.85 -4.78 11.54
CA ALA A 33 -5.70 -5.71 12.27
C ALA A 33 -5.00 -7.07 12.42
N SER A 34 -4.10 -7.41 11.50
CA SER A 34 -3.41 -8.69 11.52
C SER A 34 -2.06 -8.55 10.83
N PRO A 35 -1.15 -7.73 11.38
CA PRO A 35 0.09 -7.38 10.67
C PRO A 35 1.04 -8.55 10.48
N VAL A 36 0.98 -9.55 11.35
CA VAL A 36 1.88 -10.71 11.26
C VAL A 36 1.83 -11.38 9.88
N GLY A 37 0.65 -11.42 9.29
CA GLY A 37 0.48 -12.05 7.97
C GLY A 37 1.06 -11.24 6.83
N TYR A 38 1.43 -10.00 7.07
CA TYR A 38 1.94 -9.11 6.03
C TYR A 38 3.43 -8.80 6.15
N VAL A 39 4.06 -9.24 7.23
CA VAL A 39 5.49 -8.96 7.46
C VAL A 39 6.32 -9.60 6.36
N ASN A 40 7.26 -8.82 5.81
CA ASN A 40 8.16 -9.22 4.72
C ASN A 40 7.46 -9.46 3.38
N GLU A 41 6.21 -9.02 3.26
CA GLU A 41 5.46 -9.10 2.01
C GLU A 41 5.44 -7.73 1.35
N GLU A 42 5.57 -7.71 0.03
CA GLU A 42 5.44 -6.47 -0.72
C GLU A 42 3.98 -6.24 -1.09
N PHE A 43 3.47 -5.05 -0.79
CA PHE A 43 2.09 -4.72 -1.12
C PHE A 43 1.91 -3.20 -1.09
N ALA A 44 0.75 -2.74 -1.53
CA ALA A 44 0.41 -1.33 -1.52
C ALA A 44 -0.61 -1.06 -0.42
N ILE A 45 -0.48 0.09 0.23
CA ILE A 45 -1.43 0.51 1.26
C ILE A 45 -1.95 1.90 0.94
N ARG A 46 -3.10 2.20 1.52
CA ARG A 46 -3.73 3.51 1.42
C ARG A 46 -4.17 3.95 2.81
N GLY A 47 -3.93 5.21 3.11
CA GLY A 47 -4.36 5.79 4.38
C GLY A 47 -4.19 7.28 4.34
N GLU A 48 -4.50 7.94 5.45
CA GLU A 48 -4.29 9.36 5.59
C GLU A 48 -3.09 9.63 6.47
N VAL A 49 -2.34 10.66 6.13
CA VAL A 49 -1.22 11.10 6.96
C VAL A 49 -1.78 11.72 8.23
N LYS A 50 -1.37 11.21 9.38
CA LYS A 50 -1.79 11.75 10.66
C LYS A 50 -1.16 13.13 10.86
N ASP A 51 -1.99 14.08 11.31
CA ASP A 51 -1.57 15.46 11.48
C ASP A 51 -0.36 15.57 12.41
N GLY A 52 0.66 16.30 11.95
CA GLY A 52 1.85 16.57 12.77
C GLY A 52 2.82 15.42 12.91
N THR A 53 2.69 14.35 12.10
CA THR A 53 3.57 13.19 12.26
C THR A 53 4.71 13.12 11.24
N ILE A 54 4.70 13.95 10.21
CA ILE A 54 5.76 13.93 9.20
C ILE A 54 7.03 14.45 9.85
N ASP A 55 8.04 13.59 9.91
CA ASP A 55 9.34 13.93 10.49
C ASP A 55 10.40 13.80 9.42
N ASN A 56 10.91 14.92 8.97
CA ASN A 56 11.93 14.96 7.92
C ASN A 56 13.32 14.58 8.43
N SER A 57 13.52 14.57 9.73
CA SER A 57 14.80 14.12 10.31
C SER A 57 14.94 12.62 10.21
N THR A 58 13.87 11.90 10.54
CA THR A 58 13.86 10.44 10.50
C THR A 58 13.30 9.91 9.19
N MET A 59 12.69 10.78 8.39
CA MET A 59 12.03 10.43 7.14
C MET A 59 10.91 9.41 7.39
N THR A 60 10.07 9.71 8.37
CA THR A 60 8.93 8.86 8.73
C THR A 60 7.68 9.70 8.93
N PHE A 61 6.54 9.05 8.82
CA PHE A 61 5.27 9.64 9.20
C PHE A 61 4.31 8.51 9.57
N ILE A 62 3.15 8.89 10.11
CA ILE A 62 2.15 7.90 10.50
C ILE A 62 0.97 7.98 9.56
N LEU A 63 0.60 6.85 8.98
CA LEU A 63 -0.65 6.70 8.25
C LEU A 63 -1.69 6.14 9.21
N HIS A 64 -2.92 6.63 9.11
CA HIS A 64 -3.99 6.10 9.91
C HIS A 64 -5.18 5.72 9.05
N GLY A 65 -5.91 4.73 9.52
CA GLY A 65 -7.22 4.39 8.99
C GLY A 65 -8.27 4.86 9.98
N THR A 66 -9.32 4.07 10.14
CA THR A 66 -10.38 4.36 11.08
C THR A 66 -9.98 3.99 12.50
N ASP A 67 -9.36 2.83 12.68
CA ASP A 67 -9.07 2.27 14.00
C ASP A 67 -7.59 2.05 14.28
N TYR A 68 -6.74 2.09 13.27
CA TYR A 68 -5.33 1.71 13.42
C TYR A 68 -4.41 2.75 12.80
N GLU A 69 -3.16 2.71 13.23
CA GLU A 69 -2.10 3.57 12.72
C GLU A 69 -0.91 2.71 12.30
N MET A 70 -0.14 3.21 11.35
CA MET A 70 1.03 2.50 10.85
C MET A 70 2.14 3.50 10.62
N VAL A 71 3.34 3.17 11.09
CA VAL A 71 4.53 4.00 10.82
C VAL A 71 5.02 3.68 9.42
N VAL A 72 5.26 4.72 8.62
CA VAL A 72 5.79 4.59 7.27
C VAL A 72 7.16 5.24 7.23
N ASP A 73 8.15 4.47 6.76
CA ASP A 73 9.51 4.94 6.55
C ASP A 73 9.67 5.25 5.07
N PHE A 74 10.02 6.48 4.74
CA PHE A 74 10.15 6.88 3.35
C PHE A 74 11.56 7.35 2.99
N VAL A 75 12.53 6.89 3.75
CA VAL A 75 13.95 7.27 3.54
C VAL A 75 14.42 6.94 2.11
N ASP A 76 14.04 5.78 1.60
CA ASP A 76 14.45 5.35 0.27
C ASP A 76 13.33 5.46 -0.77
N ALA A 77 12.25 6.12 -0.42
CA ALA A 77 11.08 6.13 -1.29
C ALA A 77 11.12 7.27 -2.31
N SER A 78 10.56 7.00 -3.49
CA SER A 78 10.20 8.06 -4.41
C SER A 78 8.89 8.67 -3.93
N VAL A 79 8.90 9.95 -3.60
CA VAL A 79 7.73 10.63 -3.04
C VAL A 79 7.22 11.65 -4.06
N SER A 80 5.96 11.55 -4.42
CA SER A 80 5.35 12.53 -5.29
C SER A 80 5.11 13.84 -4.53
N ASN A 81 4.93 14.92 -5.26
CA ASN A 81 4.62 16.21 -4.64
C ASN A 81 3.29 16.13 -3.91
N GLY A 82 3.17 16.88 -2.85
CA GLY A 82 1.91 16.98 -2.13
C GLY A 82 1.81 16.18 -0.85
N LEU A 83 2.91 15.53 -0.44
CA LEU A 83 2.91 14.86 0.86
C LEU A 83 2.71 15.90 1.95
N GLY A 84 1.73 15.70 2.78
CA GLY A 84 1.41 16.63 3.84
C GLY A 84 0.38 16.06 4.79
N ASP A 85 0.12 16.80 5.86
CA ASP A 85 -0.83 16.39 6.88
C ASP A 85 -2.21 16.21 6.28
N ASN A 86 -2.91 15.18 6.74
CA ASN A 86 -4.29 14.89 6.36
C ASN A 86 -4.49 14.57 4.88
N ARG A 87 -3.42 14.30 4.17
CA ARG A 87 -3.49 13.88 2.77
C ARG A 87 -3.69 12.38 2.67
N THR A 88 -4.46 11.96 1.66
CA THR A 88 -4.56 10.53 1.36
C THR A 88 -3.32 10.12 0.59
N VAL A 89 -2.71 9.05 1.04
CA VAL A 89 -1.44 8.57 0.49
C VAL A 89 -1.59 7.12 0.07
N TYR A 90 -1.00 6.81 -1.08
CA TYR A 90 -0.83 5.44 -1.55
C TYR A 90 0.67 5.14 -1.48
N ALA A 91 1.02 4.09 -0.77
CA ALA A 91 2.42 3.71 -0.62
C ALA A 91 2.59 2.24 -0.98
N LYS A 92 3.67 1.94 -1.68
CA LYS A 92 4.03 0.56 -1.99
C LYS A 92 5.37 0.25 -1.35
N GLY A 93 5.49 -0.89 -0.74
CA GLY A 93 6.71 -1.30 -0.08
C GLY A 93 6.51 -2.57 0.70
N VAL A 94 7.31 -2.74 1.74
CA VAL A 94 7.36 -3.97 2.53
C VAL A 94 7.14 -3.64 4.00
N LEU A 95 6.28 -4.42 4.65
CA LEU A 95 6.07 -4.28 6.09
C LEU A 95 7.19 -5.02 6.82
N LYS A 96 7.81 -4.35 7.77
CA LYS A 96 8.87 -4.92 8.60
C LYS A 96 8.49 -4.86 10.07
N TYR A 97 9.03 -5.78 10.83
CA TYR A 97 8.86 -5.77 12.28
C TYR A 97 10.24 -5.51 12.89
N ILE A 98 10.44 -4.31 13.42
CA ILE A 98 11.73 -3.83 13.90
C ILE A 98 11.54 -3.32 15.32
N ASP A 99 12.34 -3.83 16.27
CA ASP A 99 12.34 -3.38 17.66
C ASP A 99 10.94 -3.34 18.26
N SER A 100 10.18 -4.40 18.03
CA SER A 100 8.81 -4.57 18.53
C SER A 100 7.80 -3.60 17.90
N VAL A 101 8.15 -2.98 16.78
CA VAL A 101 7.27 -2.04 16.07
C VAL A 101 7.15 -2.47 14.63
N TYR A 102 5.93 -2.38 14.10
CA TYR A 102 5.69 -2.63 12.68
C TYR A 102 5.94 -1.33 11.92
N VAL A 103 6.83 -1.38 10.95
CA VAL A 103 7.19 -0.24 10.12
C VAL A 103 7.04 -0.64 8.65
N PHE A 104 6.34 0.19 7.89
CA PHE A 104 6.18 -0.03 6.47
C PHE A 104 7.28 0.73 5.74
N GLU A 105 8.23 -0.01 5.17
CA GLU A 105 9.33 0.58 4.41
C GLU A 105 8.86 0.82 2.99
N ALA A 106 8.54 2.05 2.67
CA ALA A 106 7.98 2.40 1.38
C ALA A 106 9.06 2.55 0.33
N ASP A 107 8.76 2.11 -0.88
CA ASP A 107 9.59 2.34 -2.07
C ASP A 107 9.04 3.48 -2.90
N ILE A 108 7.73 3.60 -2.93
CA ILE A 108 7.03 4.63 -3.71
C ILE A 108 5.91 5.17 -2.86
N ILE A 109 5.80 6.50 -2.83
CA ILE A 109 4.70 7.17 -2.13
C ILE A 109 4.05 8.12 -3.12
N LYS A 110 2.74 7.99 -3.27
CA LYS A 110 1.94 8.86 -4.13
C LYS A 110 0.86 9.49 -3.30
N THR A 111 0.64 10.78 -3.51
CA THR A 111 -0.40 11.49 -2.81
C THR A 111 -1.55 11.79 -3.77
N SER A 112 -2.75 11.81 -3.21
CA SER A 112 -3.92 12.23 -3.95
C SER A 112 -3.95 13.74 -4.01
N CYS A 113 -4.22 14.30 -5.18
CA CYS A 113 -4.30 15.74 -5.36
C CYS A 113 -5.61 16.12 -6.03
N PRO A 114 -6.73 15.85 -5.38
CA PRO A 114 -8.02 16.05 -6.02
C PRO A 114 -8.38 17.50 -6.23
N SER A 115 -8.05 18.38 -5.31
CA SER A 115 -8.50 19.76 -5.33
C SER A 115 -7.96 20.52 -6.52
N LYS A 116 -6.88 20.07 -7.08
CA LYS A 116 -6.24 20.72 -8.18
C LYS A 116 -7.12 20.83 -9.42
N TYR A 117 -7.99 19.86 -9.60
CA TYR A 117 -8.84 19.76 -10.78
C TYR A 117 -10.27 20.12 -10.51
N GLU A 118 -10.59 20.49 -9.32
CA GLU A 118 -11.95 20.77 -8.92
C GLU A 118 -12.31 22.25 -8.95
N GLU A 119 -11.40 23.04 -9.35
CA GLU A 119 -11.62 24.49 -9.39
C GLU A 119 -12.51 24.97 -10.52
#